data_3962f53f666acf45e6c5f499dc47ce40
#
_entry.id   3962f53f666acf45e6c5f499dc47ce40
#
_cell.length_a   1.000
_cell.length_b   1.000
_cell.length_c   1.000
_cell.angle_alpha   90.00
_cell.angle_beta   90.00
_cell.angle_gamma   90.00
#
_symmetry.space_group_name_H-M   'P 1'
#
loop_
_entity.id
_entity.type
_entity.pdbx_description
1 polymer ?
#
loop_
_entity_poly.entity_id
_entity_poly.type
_entity_poly.pdbx_seq_one_letter_code
_entity_poly.pdbx_strand_id
1 'polypeptide(L)'
;MSKIKQGTIKELKFDPQNANRGTERGNQALEESLQRYGAGRSVLADKNGVIIAGNKTVEKAGEVGIEDAVFVHTQGDQLVVVVRDDLDLSTDPEARAMAIADNRVGELDLNWNVEALVDSAKDLATLEPFFYQE
;
A
#
# COMPACT_ATOMS: atom_id res chain seq x y z
N MET A 1 -9.97 21.50 -2.06
CA MET A 1 -9.61 21.06 -3.42
C MET A 1 -8.29 20.32 -3.39
N SER A 2 -8.25 19.15 -3.97
CA SER A 2 -7.03 18.35 -4.00
C SER A 2 -6.03 18.90 -5.01
N LYS A 3 -4.75 18.82 -4.67
CA LYS A 3 -3.66 19.19 -5.58
C LYS A 3 -2.99 17.90 -6.05
N ILE A 4 -2.68 17.86 -7.33
CA ILE A 4 -2.02 16.70 -7.96
C ILE A 4 -0.64 17.14 -8.44
N LYS A 5 0.39 16.39 -8.02
CA LYS A 5 1.78 16.69 -8.37
C LYS A 5 2.49 15.45 -8.84
N GLN A 6 3.31 15.59 -9.87
CA GLN A 6 4.22 14.53 -10.31
C GLN A 6 5.46 14.55 -9.42
N GLY A 7 5.96 13.37 -9.10
CA GLY A 7 7.15 13.23 -8.29
C GLY A 7 7.73 11.84 -8.39
N THR A 8 8.54 11.47 -7.41
CA THR A 8 9.14 10.15 -7.34
C THR A 8 8.95 9.54 -5.97
N ILE A 9 9.07 8.22 -5.87
CA ILE A 9 8.97 7.51 -4.59
C ILE A 9 10.08 7.90 -3.62
N LYS A 10 11.16 8.51 -4.10
CA LYS A 10 12.27 8.99 -3.27
C LYS A 10 11.87 10.13 -2.33
N GLU A 11 10.75 10.79 -2.62
CA GLU A 11 10.20 11.85 -1.77
C GLU A 11 9.46 11.29 -0.55
N LEU A 12 9.21 9.97 -0.52
CA LEU A 12 8.53 9.30 0.58
C LEU A 12 9.55 8.82 1.62
N LYS A 13 9.12 8.80 2.87
CA LYS A 13 9.93 8.35 4.00
C LYS A 13 9.26 7.16 4.65
N PHE A 14 10.03 6.10 4.90
CA PHE A 14 9.52 4.93 5.59
C PHE A 14 9.20 5.26 7.05
N ASP A 15 8.14 4.67 7.56
CA ASP A 15 7.76 4.82 8.97
C ASP A 15 8.61 3.85 9.80
N PRO A 16 9.47 4.36 10.71
CA PRO A 16 10.31 3.49 11.55
C PRO A 16 9.50 2.69 12.56
N GLN A 17 8.23 3.07 12.80
CA GLN A 17 7.35 2.37 13.72
C GLN A 17 6.33 1.47 13.01
N ASN A 18 6.57 1.16 11.74
CA ASN A 18 5.68 0.29 10.97
C ASN A 18 5.53 -1.07 11.64
N ALA A 19 4.30 -1.40 12.06
CA ALA A 19 4.00 -2.62 12.80
C ALA A 19 3.96 -3.87 11.91
N ASN A 20 3.65 -3.72 10.63
CA ASN A 20 3.57 -4.84 9.70
C ASN A 20 4.89 -5.02 8.98
N ARG A 21 5.62 -6.08 9.34
CA ARG A 21 6.89 -6.43 8.69
C ARG A 21 6.69 -7.25 7.42
N GLY A 22 5.47 -7.73 7.19
CA GLY A 22 5.18 -8.63 6.10
C GLY A 22 5.77 -10.02 6.32
N THR A 23 5.55 -10.89 5.36
CA THR A 23 6.15 -12.22 5.31
C THR A 23 7.03 -12.32 4.07
N GLU A 24 7.98 -13.25 4.06
CA GLU A 24 8.83 -13.47 2.89
C GLU A 24 7.97 -13.82 1.66
N ARG A 25 7.00 -14.70 1.84
CA ARG A 25 6.10 -15.09 0.76
C ARG A 25 5.22 -13.92 0.29
N GLY A 26 4.72 -13.12 1.22
CA GLY A 26 3.95 -11.91 0.91
C GLY A 26 4.79 -10.88 0.17
N ASN A 27 6.05 -10.69 0.57
CA ASN A 27 6.97 -9.79 -0.10
C ASN A 27 7.28 -10.25 -1.53
N GLN A 28 7.49 -11.54 -1.73
CA GLN A 28 7.71 -12.11 -3.05
C GLN A 28 6.47 -11.96 -3.93
N ALA A 29 5.29 -12.21 -3.39
CA ALA A 29 4.04 -12.07 -4.11
C ALA A 29 3.78 -10.62 -4.51
N LEU A 30 4.08 -9.68 -3.63
CA LEU A 30 3.94 -8.25 -3.91
C LEU A 30 4.91 -7.81 -5.00
N GLU A 31 6.17 -8.22 -4.91
CA GLU A 31 7.18 -7.90 -5.92
C GLU A 31 6.77 -8.44 -7.29
N GLU A 32 6.33 -9.69 -7.36
CA GLU A 32 5.87 -10.30 -8.60
C GLU A 32 4.65 -9.58 -9.16
N SER A 33 3.70 -9.21 -8.31
CA SER A 33 2.51 -8.46 -8.71
C SER A 33 2.87 -7.11 -9.31
N LEU A 34 3.76 -6.36 -8.66
CA LEU A 34 4.20 -5.06 -9.16
C LEU A 34 4.95 -5.20 -10.48
N GLN A 35 5.81 -6.20 -10.60
CA GLN A 35 6.59 -6.43 -11.80
C GLN A 35 5.70 -6.84 -12.99
N ARG A 36 4.70 -7.68 -12.73
CA ARG A 36 3.84 -8.23 -13.76
C ARG A 36 2.68 -7.30 -14.16
N TYR A 37 2.03 -6.69 -13.17
CA TYR A 37 0.81 -5.91 -13.38
C TYR A 37 0.99 -4.41 -13.20
N GLY A 38 2.11 -3.99 -12.63
CA GLY A 38 2.35 -2.58 -12.33
C GLY A 38 1.66 -2.13 -11.04
N ALA A 39 1.66 -0.82 -10.82
CA ALA A 39 1.09 -0.22 -9.62
C ALA A 39 -0.44 -0.20 -9.71
N GLY A 40 -1.10 -0.78 -8.72
CA GLY A 40 -2.56 -0.85 -8.65
C GLY A 40 -3.15 -0.18 -7.43
N ARG A 41 -2.38 -0.07 -6.34
CA ARG A 41 -2.84 0.55 -5.10
C ARG A 41 -2.12 1.85 -4.84
N SER A 42 -2.80 2.75 -4.13
CA SER A 42 -2.18 3.98 -3.67
C SER A 42 -1.46 3.74 -2.33
N VAL A 43 -0.52 4.62 -2.05
CA VAL A 43 0.18 4.70 -0.77
C VAL A 43 -0.42 5.88 -0.01
N LEU A 44 -0.56 5.75 1.30
CA LEU A 44 -1.02 6.84 2.16
C LEU A 44 0.17 7.41 2.93
N ALA A 45 0.35 8.72 2.85
CA ALA A 45 1.42 9.41 3.55
C ALA A 45 0.89 10.64 4.28
N ASP A 46 1.64 11.11 5.28
CA ASP A 46 1.31 12.33 5.98
C ASP A 46 1.82 13.57 5.21
N LYS A 47 1.61 14.73 5.78
CA LYS A 47 2.00 16.01 5.15
C LYS A 47 3.52 16.15 4.93
N ASN A 48 4.31 15.38 5.66
CA ASN A 48 5.78 15.41 5.57
C ASN A 48 6.34 14.30 4.67
N GLY A 49 5.46 13.50 4.05
CA GLY A 49 5.86 12.41 3.19
C GLY A 49 6.20 11.12 3.93
N VAL A 50 5.90 11.03 5.24
CA VAL A 50 6.10 9.79 5.99
C VAL A 50 4.96 8.83 5.66
N ILE A 51 5.30 7.61 5.28
CA ILE A 51 4.34 6.62 4.84
C ILE A 51 3.52 6.10 6.02
N ILE A 52 2.20 6.28 5.95
CA ILE A 52 1.24 5.73 6.93
C ILE A 52 0.89 4.31 6.53
N ALA A 53 0.61 4.09 5.25
CA ALA A 53 0.26 2.77 4.72
C ALA A 53 0.91 2.58 3.36
N GLY A 54 1.51 1.42 3.13
CA GLY A 54 2.13 1.08 1.86
C GLY A 54 3.66 1.06 1.89
N ASN A 55 4.30 0.92 3.07
CA ASN A 55 5.76 0.87 3.17
C ASN A 55 6.35 -0.23 2.28
N LYS A 56 5.78 -1.44 2.32
CA LYS A 56 6.27 -2.55 1.48
C LYS A 56 6.02 -2.30 0.00
N THR A 57 4.90 -1.69 -0.34
CA THR A 57 4.59 -1.33 -1.73
C THR A 57 5.64 -0.38 -2.28
N VAL A 58 6.03 0.64 -1.53
CA VAL A 58 7.06 1.60 -1.95
C VAL A 58 8.41 0.92 -2.09
N GLU A 59 8.79 0.08 -1.12
CA GLU A 59 10.04 -0.67 -1.17
C GLU A 59 10.11 -1.56 -2.41
N LYS A 60 9.08 -2.35 -2.65
CA LYS A 60 9.05 -3.27 -3.79
C LYS A 60 8.91 -2.57 -5.12
N ALA A 61 8.18 -1.46 -5.16
CA ALA A 61 8.09 -0.63 -6.37
C ALA A 61 9.47 -0.15 -6.81
N GLY A 62 10.27 0.34 -5.86
CA GLY A 62 11.64 0.76 -6.14
C GLY A 62 12.51 -0.38 -6.66
N GLU A 63 12.37 -1.57 -6.06
CA GLU A 63 13.14 -2.75 -6.48
C GLU A 63 12.81 -3.21 -7.89
N VAL A 64 11.58 -3.06 -8.34
CA VAL A 64 11.17 -3.46 -9.71
C VAL A 64 11.25 -2.31 -10.72
N GLY A 65 11.74 -1.15 -10.30
CA GLY A 65 11.99 -0.02 -11.20
C GLY A 65 10.82 0.94 -11.39
N ILE A 66 9.80 0.87 -10.55
CA ILE A 66 8.70 1.83 -10.54
C ILE A 66 9.10 2.98 -9.62
N GLU A 67 9.60 4.07 -10.20
CA GLU A 67 10.11 5.20 -9.42
C GLU A 67 9.21 6.43 -9.47
N ASP A 68 8.49 6.62 -10.57
CA ASP A 68 7.61 7.76 -10.73
C ASP A 68 6.35 7.62 -9.86
N ALA A 69 5.92 8.72 -9.29
CA ALA A 69 4.75 8.75 -8.42
C ALA A 69 3.91 9.98 -8.68
N VAL A 70 2.62 9.85 -8.45
CA VAL A 70 1.67 10.97 -8.49
C VAL A 70 1.22 11.22 -7.06
N PHE A 71 1.44 12.43 -6.57
CA PHE A 71 1.05 12.82 -5.21
C PHE A 71 -0.25 13.60 -5.25
N VAL A 72 -1.25 13.13 -4.53
CA VAL A 72 -2.54 13.78 -4.40
C VAL A 72 -2.66 14.33 -2.99
N HIS A 73 -2.70 15.65 -2.85
CA HIS A 73 -2.82 16.32 -1.56
C HIS A 73 -4.29 16.58 -1.25
N THR A 74 -4.77 16.03 -0.14
CA THR A 74 -6.17 16.06 0.24
C THR A 74 -6.31 16.19 1.76
N GLN A 75 -7.48 16.56 2.22
CA GLN A 75 -7.81 16.67 3.65
C GLN A 75 -8.55 15.43 4.16
N GLY A 76 -8.66 14.39 3.34
CA GLY A 76 -9.33 13.16 3.74
C GLY A 76 -10.85 13.19 3.58
N ASP A 77 -11.36 14.15 2.85
CA ASP A 77 -12.79 14.31 2.61
C ASP A 77 -13.26 13.70 1.28
N GLN A 78 -12.35 13.11 0.52
CA GLN A 78 -12.62 12.46 -0.75
C GLN A 78 -11.85 11.16 -0.85
N LEU A 79 -12.42 10.16 -1.51
CA LEU A 79 -11.69 8.95 -1.87
C LEU A 79 -10.79 9.25 -3.07
N VAL A 80 -9.58 8.74 -3.01
CA VAL A 80 -8.66 8.78 -4.15
C VAL A 80 -8.75 7.43 -4.85
N VAL A 81 -9.20 7.44 -6.10
CA VAL A 81 -9.37 6.23 -6.90
C VAL A 81 -8.29 6.19 -7.98
N VAL A 82 -7.54 5.11 -8.02
CA VAL A 82 -6.58 4.87 -9.10
C VAL A 82 -7.32 4.19 -10.23
N VAL A 83 -7.34 4.82 -11.40
CA VAL A 83 -7.98 4.26 -12.60
C VAL A 83 -6.89 3.83 -13.57
N ARG A 84 -6.82 2.53 -13.84
CA ARG A 84 -5.89 1.96 -14.81
C ARG A 84 -6.57 1.92 -16.16
N ASP A 85 -6.26 2.87 -17.00
CA ASP A 85 -6.87 2.99 -18.34
C ASP A 85 -6.45 1.87 -19.29
N ASP A 86 -5.43 1.13 -18.93
CA ASP A 86 -4.92 0.00 -19.68
C ASP A 86 -5.60 -1.34 -19.35
N LEU A 87 -6.53 -1.34 -18.37
CA LEU A 87 -7.17 -2.57 -17.92
C LEU A 87 -8.68 -2.54 -18.10
N ASP A 88 -9.25 -3.67 -18.52
CA ASP A 88 -10.69 -3.88 -18.64
C ASP A 88 -11.06 -5.19 -17.95
N LEU A 89 -11.68 -5.09 -16.79
CA LEU A 89 -11.97 -6.26 -15.94
C LEU A 89 -12.96 -7.23 -16.62
N SER A 90 -13.83 -6.72 -17.48
CA SER A 90 -14.86 -7.54 -18.13
C SER A 90 -14.34 -8.35 -19.33
N THR A 91 -13.26 -7.90 -19.97
CA THR A 91 -12.76 -8.51 -21.20
C THR A 91 -11.30 -8.96 -21.12
N ASP A 92 -10.55 -8.47 -20.14
CA ASP A 92 -9.11 -8.67 -20.06
C ASP A 92 -8.76 -9.69 -18.98
N PRO A 93 -8.26 -10.91 -19.37
CA PRO A 93 -7.85 -11.90 -18.37
C PRO A 93 -6.74 -11.40 -17.43
N GLU A 94 -5.86 -10.52 -17.90
CA GLU A 94 -4.80 -9.96 -17.06
C GLU A 94 -5.39 -9.06 -15.96
N ALA A 95 -6.43 -8.29 -16.25
CA ALA A 95 -7.11 -7.49 -15.24
C ALA A 95 -7.74 -8.37 -14.16
N ARG A 96 -8.37 -9.46 -14.57
CA ARG A 96 -8.96 -10.42 -13.62
C ARG A 96 -7.88 -11.10 -12.78
N ALA A 97 -6.78 -11.49 -13.41
CA ALA A 97 -5.65 -12.10 -12.72
C ALA A 97 -5.03 -11.13 -11.70
N MET A 98 -4.93 -9.86 -12.05
CA MET A 98 -4.43 -8.83 -11.13
C MET A 98 -5.35 -8.68 -9.92
N ALA A 99 -6.66 -8.70 -10.12
CA ALA A 99 -7.62 -8.60 -9.02
C ALA A 99 -7.44 -9.75 -8.02
N ILE A 100 -7.25 -10.96 -8.51
CA ILE A 100 -7.02 -12.13 -7.67
C ILE A 100 -5.67 -12.00 -6.96
N ALA A 101 -4.62 -11.63 -7.69
CA ALA A 101 -3.27 -11.49 -7.14
C ALA A 101 -3.23 -10.43 -6.04
N ASP A 102 -3.90 -9.32 -6.24
CA ASP A 102 -3.94 -8.23 -5.26
C ASP A 102 -4.58 -8.69 -3.94
N ASN A 103 -5.68 -9.43 -4.01
CA ASN A 103 -6.31 -9.99 -2.82
C ASN A 103 -5.38 -10.98 -2.13
N ARG A 104 -4.66 -11.81 -2.88
CA ARG A 104 -3.76 -12.80 -2.32
C ARG A 104 -2.56 -12.16 -1.64
N VAL A 105 -2.02 -11.09 -2.20
CA VAL A 105 -0.93 -10.32 -1.58
C VAL A 105 -1.38 -9.80 -0.21
N GLY A 106 -2.58 -9.25 -0.13
CA GLY A 106 -3.13 -8.78 1.14
C GLY A 106 -3.25 -9.88 2.18
N GLU A 107 -3.63 -11.08 1.78
CA GLU A 107 -3.70 -12.24 2.69
C GLU A 107 -2.33 -12.71 3.16
N LEU A 108 -1.34 -12.73 2.26
CA LEU A 108 -0.02 -13.25 2.56
C LEU A 108 0.86 -12.29 3.35
N ASP A 109 0.60 -10.99 3.26
CA ASP A 109 1.47 -9.97 3.83
C ASP A 109 1.02 -9.53 5.23
N LEU A 110 0.69 -10.51 6.10
CA LEU A 110 0.26 -10.26 7.47
C LEU A 110 1.30 -10.82 8.45
N ASN A 111 2.22 -9.96 8.88
CA ASN A 111 3.21 -10.30 9.91
C ASN A 111 3.46 -9.06 10.75
N TRP A 112 2.66 -8.91 11.80
CA TRP A 112 2.68 -7.73 12.65
C TRP A 112 3.86 -7.75 13.63
N ASN A 113 4.49 -6.61 13.79
CA ASN A 113 5.49 -6.40 14.83
C ASN A 113 4.76 -6.23 16.17
N VAL A 114 4.93 -7.20 17.07
CA VAL A 114 4.23 -7.24 18.35
C VAL A 114 4.56 -6.02 19.22
N GLU A 115 5.84 -5.61 19.25
CA GLU A 115 6.23 -4.45 20.04
C GLU A 115 5.59 -3.16 19.54
N ALA A 116 5.55 -2.97 18.22
CA ALA A 116 4.91 -1.81 17.62
C ALA A 116 3.40 -1.82 17.88
N LEU A 117 2.77 -3.00 17.87
CA LEU A 117 1.37 -3.14 18.22
C LEU A 117 1.10 -2.81 19.68
N VAL A 118 1.98 -3.25 20.59
CA VAL A 118 1.85 -2.95 22.00
C VAL A 118 1.99 -1.45 22.25
N ASP A 119 2.94 -0.80 21.61
CA ASP A 119 3.10 0.65 21.72
C ASP A 119 1.89 1.41 21.18
N SER A 120 1.37 1.00 20.05
CA SER A 120 0.16 1.56 19.44
C SER A 120 -1.06 1.27 20.30
N ALA A 121 -1.01 0.17 21.03
CA ALA A 121 -2.10 -0.32 21.87
C ALA A 121 -2.35 0.54 23.12
N LYS A 122 -1.50 1.49 23.41
CA LYS A 122 -1.76 2.46 24.47
C LYS A 122 -2.97 3.34 24.17
N ASP A 123 -3.37 3.40 22.89
CA ASP A 123 -4.57 4.09 22.42
C ASP A 123 -5.58 3.09 21.86
N LEU A 124 -5.72 1.96 22.51
CA LEU A 124 -6.32 0.75 21.97
C LEU A 124 -7.80 0.76 21.67
N ALA A 125 -8.55 1.65 22.30
CA ALA A 125 -9.99 1.67 22.07
C ALA A 125 -10.33 1.91 20.59
N THR A 126 -9.49 2.66 19.88
CA THR A 126 -9.69 2.95 18.46
C THR A 126 -9.23 1.83 17.53
N LEU A 127 -8.32 0.96 18.01
CA LEU A 127 -7.78 -0.14 17.19
C LEU A 127 -8.50 -1.46 17.40
N GLU A 128 -9.20 -1.63 18.50
CA GLU A 128 -9.87 -2.86 18.87
C GLU A 128 -10.76 -3.43 17.74
N PRO A 129 -11.59 -2.63 17.06
CA PRO A 129 -12.44 -3.15 15.99
C PRO A 129 -11.67 -3.80 14.84
N PHE A 130 -10.40 -3.47 14.67
CA PHE A 130 -9.58 -3.99 13.55
C PHE A 130 -8.87 -5.30 13.89
N PHE A 131 -8.73 -5.64 15.19
CA PHE A 131 -7.96 -6.80 15.62
C PHE A 131 -8.77 -7.86 16.35
N TYR A 132 -9.95 -7.53 16.85
CA TYR A 132 -10.78 -8.44 17.64
C TYR A 132 -12.13 -8.75 17.00
N GLN A 133 -12.33 -8.35 15.77
CA GLN A 133 -13.51 -8.73 15.02
C GLN A 133 -13.35 -10.13 14.46
N GLU A 134 -14.41 -10.91 14.55
CA GLU A 134 -14.48 -12.24 13.94
C GLU A 134 -15.29 -12.22 12.66
#